data_7164bf5fbce8d9fc84cbc1171372af14
#
_entry.id   7164bf5fbce8d9fc84cbc1171372af14
#
_cell.length_a   1.000
_cell.length_b   1.000
_cell.length_c   1.000
_cell.angle_alpha   90.00
_cell.angle_beta   90.00
_cell.angle_gamma   90.00
#
_symmetry.space_group_name_H-M   'P 1'
#
loop_
_entity.id
_entity.type
_entity.pdbx_description
1 polymer ?
#
loop_
_entity_poly.entity_id
_entity_poly.type
_entity_poly.pdbx_seq_one_letter_code
_entity_poly.pdbx_strand_id
1 'polypeptide(L)'
;MKSDAELKYQMILQYMENSMDRLIKGGNLRDLGKMVGDPNEDVQSAWIAKNTSFTALPRSDFDDDPDASGFDLKADNGMFIQSKVRATGIHIEQTRRKSSKHEGDASTTGHVSYSTGEFDVLLISRPLGNKTSRLDKYEDTSRSIEEYFDVEKWDMIAIPSEALEDPKRLGYLYNNVPKKVWGPYVGRAVEVLEEV
;
A
#
# COMPACT_ATOMS: atom_id res chain seq x y z
N MET A 1 14.61 -26.64 0.20
CA MET A 1 14.43 -25.70 -0.93
C MET A 1 13.56 -24.58 -0.40
N LYS A 2 13.94 -23.33 -0.58
CA LYS A 2 13.08 -22.20 -0.17
C LYS A 2 11.84 -22.19 -1.08
N SER A 3 10.69 -21.83 -0.54
CA SER A 3 9.48 -21.61 -1.35
C SER A 3 9.66 -20.40 -2.29
N ASP A 4 8.89 -20.34 -3.38
CA ASP A 4 8.95 -19.19 -4.30
C ASP A 4 8.63 -17.87 -3.57
N ALA A 5 7.74 -17.91 -2.58
CA ALA A 5 7.41 -16.76 -1.72
C ALA A 5 8.63 -16.30 -0.89
N GLU A 6 9.40 -17.23 -0.33
CA GLU A 6 10.64 -16.90 0.39
C GLU A 6 11.72 -16.32 -0.54
N LEU A 7 11.83 -16.82 -1.76
CA LEU A 7 12.76 -16.30 -2.76
C LEU A 7 12.35 -14.87 -3.17
N LYS A 8 11.08 -14.66 -3.48
CA LYS A 8 10.53 -13.32 -3.82
C LYS A 8 10.78 -12.33 -2.68
N TYR A 9 10.51 -12.72 -1.44
CA TYR A 9 10.74 -11.91 -0.27
C TYR A 9 12.23 -11.52 -0.09
N GLN A 10 13.14 -12.48 -0.29
CA GLN A 10 14.59 -12.20 -0.24
C GLN A 10 15.03 -11.24 -1.35
N MET A 11 14.48 -11.35 -2.56
CA MET A 11 14.76 -10.41 -3.65
C MET A 11 14.30 -8.99 -3.32
N ILE A 12 13.15 -8.84 -2.68
CA ILE A 12 12.62 -7.54 -2.23
C ILE A 12 13.54 -6.93 -1.18
N LEU A 13 13.96 -7.71 -0.18
CA LEU A 13 14.91 -7.26 0.84
C LEU A 13 16.21 -6.77 0.19
N GLN A 14 16.76 -7.53 -0.76
CA GLN A 14 17.98 -7.15 -1.48
C GLN A 14 17.80 -5.86 -2.29
N TYR A 15 16.64 -5.68 -2.93
CA TYR A 15 16.31 -4.43 -3.64
C TYR A 15 16.27 -3.24 -2.67
N MET A 16 15.66 -3.43 -1.50
CA MET A 16 15.56 -2.37 -0.50
C MET A 16 16.92 -2.01 0.09
N GLU A 17 17.79 -2.99 0.36
CA GLU A 17 19.18 -2.76 0.79
C GLU A 17 19.96 -1.94 -0.24
N ASN A 18 19.88 -2.32 -1.51
CA ASN A 18 20.54 -1.58 -2.61
C ASN A 18 19.99 -0.15 -2.75
N SER A 19 18.72 0.04 -2.46
CA SER A 19 18.07 1.35 -2.48
C SER A 19 18.51 2.21 -1.30
N MET A 20 18.67 1.61 -0.13
CA MET A 20 19.22 2.24 1.07
C MET A 20 20.64 2.74 0.85
N ASP A 21 21.52 1.92 0.25
CA ASP A 21 22.90 2.32 -0.07
C ASP A 21 22.96 3.58 -0.93
N ARG A 22 22.03 3.72 -1.89
CA ARG A 22 21.93 4.92 -2.73
C ARG A 22 21.50 6.15 -1.92
N LEU A 23 20.59 5.99 -0.97
CA LEU A 23 20.15 7.07 -0.08
C LEU A 23 21.25 7.55 0.85
N ILE A 24 22.00 6.63 1.45
CA ILE A 24 23.15 6.95 2.34
C ILE A 24 24.21 7.73 1.57
N LYS A 25 24.43 7.38 0.30
CA LYS A 25 25.47 8.02 -0.55
C LYS A 25 25.12 9.42 -1.07
N GLY A 26 23.91 9.88 -0.95
CA GLY A 26 23.54 11.22 -1.42
C GLY A 26 22.04 11.52 -1.50
N GLY A 27 21.21 10.69 -0.89
CA GLY A 27 19.76 10.82 -0.93
C GLY A 27 19.19 11.74 0.15
N ASN A 28 17.99 12.21 -0.11
CA ASN A 28 17.20 12.98 0.84
C ASN A 28 16.18 12.04 1.51
N LEU A 29 16.08 12.06 2.83
CA LEU A 29 15.11 11.28 3.60
C LEU A 29 13.64 11.48 3.12
N ARG A 30 13.35 12.62 2.50
CA ARG A 30 12.03 12.87 1.87
C ARG A 30 11.71 11.91 0.72
N ASP A 31 12.71 11.35 0.09
CA ASP A 31 12.56 10.42 -1.04
C ASP A 31 12.31 8.98 -0.59
N LEU A 32 12.54 8.65 0.70
CA LEU A 32 12.23 7.34 1.27
C LEU A 32 10.80 6.86 0.94
N GLY A 33 9.82 7.77 1.06
CA GLY A 33 8.44 7.44 0.77
C GLY A 33 8.16 7.03 -0.68
N LYS A 34 8.91 7.62 -1.62
CA LYS A 34 8.81 7.28 -3.05
C LYS A 34 9.49 5.94 -3.34
N MET A 35 10.69 5.75 -2.77
CA MET A 35 11.45 4.53 -2.97
C MET A 35 10.77 3.28 -2.41
N VAL A 36 9.98 3.44 -1.35
CA VAL A 36 9.18 2.36 -0.77
C VAL A 36 7.85 2.18 -1.53
N GLY A 37 7.36 3.24 -2.18
CA GLY A 37 6.10 3.21 -2.94
C GLY A 37 6.13 2.23 -4.11
N ASP A 38 7.21 2.27 -4.89
CA ASP A 38 7.33 1.46 -6.10
C ASP A 38 7.33 -0.07 -5.83
N PRO A 39 8.10 -0.61 -4.85
CA PRO A 39 8.10 -2.04 -4.56
C PRO A 39 7.00 -2.48 -3.59
N ASN A 40 6.10 -1.59 -3.17
CA ASN A 40 5.15 -1.91 -2.09
C ASN A 40 4.20 -3.05 -2.45
N GLU A 41 3.75 -3.13 -3.69
CA GLU A 41 2.87 -4.22 -4.13
C GLU A 41 3.59 -5.56 -4.03
N ASP A 42 4.86 -5.63 -4.41
CA ASP A 42 5.69 -6.83 -4.25
C ASP A 42 5.93 -7.18 -2.78
N VAL A 43 6.19 -6.18 -1.93
CA VAL A 43 6.33 -6.39 -0.48
C VAL A 43 5.05 -6.96 0.10
N GLN A 44 3.90 -6.40 -0.24
CA GLN A 44 2.61 -6.87 0.24
C GLN A 44 2.27 -8.27 -0.28
N SER A 45 2.52 -8.54 -1.56
CA SER A 45 2.36 -9.87 -2.16
C SER A 45 3.18 -10.92 -1.41
N ALA A 46 4.47 -10.65 -1.17
CA ALA A 46 5.34 -11.55 -0.44
C ALA A 46 4.92 -11.72 1.03
N TRP A 47 4.47 -10.64 1.67
CA TRP A 47 3.98 -10.66 3.05
C TRP A 47 2.69 -11.50 3.17
N ILE A 48 1.74 -11.35 2.25
CA ILE A 48 0.51 -12.16 2.18
C ILE A 48 0.89 -13.64 2.07
N ALA A 49 1.71 -14.01 1.08
CA ALA A 49 2.12 -15.40 0.86
C ALA A 49 2.84 -16.04 2.07
N LYS A 50 3.48 -15.21 2.91
CA LYS A 50 4.16 -15.68 4.12
C LYS A 50 3.22 -15.85 5.31
N ASN A 51 2.19 -15.03 5.44
CA ASN A 51 1.41 -14.85 6.67
C ASN A 51 -0.05 -15.33 6.56
N THR A 52 -0.55 -15.59 5.34
CA THR A 52 -1.94 -16.04 5.11
C THR A 52 -1.97 -17.40 4.42
N SER A 53 -3.15 -17.98 4.28
CA SER A 53 -3.38 -19.26 3.61
C SER A 53 -3.45 -19.15 2.08
N PHE A 54 -3.42 -17.94 1.52
CA PHE A 54 -3.53 -17.66 0.09
C PHE A 54 -2.37 -16.80 -0.43
N THR A 55 -2.29 -16.63 -1.75
CA THR A 55 -1.32 -15.76 -2.42
C THR A 55 -2.04 -14.62 -3.13
N ALA A 56 -1.35 -13.49 -3.31
CA ALA A 56 -1.83 -12.39 -4.11
C ALA A 56 -0.72 -11.91 -5.06
N LEU A 57 -1.08 -11.60 -6.29
CA LEU A 57 -0.14 -11.12 -7.30
C LEU A 57 -0.41 -9.64 -7.62
N PRO A 58 0.63 -8.86 -7.89
CA PRO A 58 0.49 -7.53 -8.45
C PRO A 58 -0.31 -7.57 -9.75
N ARG A 59 -1.10 -6.55 -9.97
CA ARG A 59 -1.95 -6.44 -11.15
C ARG A 59 -1.17 -6.51 -12.46
N SER A 60 0.04 -5.95 -12.52
CA SER A 60 0.93 -6.02 -13.67
C SER A 60 1.23 -7.45 -14.13
N ASP A 61 1.04 -8.45 -13.27
CA ASP A 61 1.40 -9.84 -13.56
C ASP A 61 0.26 -10.63 -14.24
N PHE A 62 -0.96 -10.09 -14.29
CA PHE A 62 -2.12 -10.84 -14.81
C PHE A 62 -3.14 -10.03 -15.60
N ASP A 63 -2.99 -8.73 -15.72
CA ASP A 63 -4.01 -7.89 -16.34
C ASP A 63 -3.52 -7.26 -17.64
N ASP A 64 -4.21 -7.61 -18.75
CA ASP A 64 -3.99 -7.00 -20.05
C ASP A 64 -4.78 -5.69 -20.22
N ASP A 65 -5.65 -5.34 -19.24
CA ASP A 65 -6.44 -4.10 -19.28
C ASP A 65 -5.85 -3.03 -18.35
N PRO A 66 -5.06 -2.10 -18.90
CA PRO A 66 -4.46 -1.02 -18.09
C PRO A 66 -5.49 -0.05 -17.50
N ASP A 67 -6.74 -0.09 -17.98
CA ASP A 67 -7.82 0.77 -17.51
C ASP A 67 -8.70 0.12 -16.44
N ALA A 68 -8.53 -1.17 -16.15
CA ALA A 68 -9.20 -1.81 -15.03
C ALA A 68 -8.80 -1.06 -13.74
N SER A 69 -9.72 -0.33 -13.18
CA SER A 69 -9.47 0.57 -12.05
C SER A 69 -9.90 -0.05 -10.73
N GLY A 70 -9.22 0.29 -9.67
CA GLY A 70 -9.74 0.10 -8.32
C GLY A 70 -8.93 -0.81 -7.41
N PHE A 71 -8.02 -1.67 -7.93
CA PHE A 71 -7.19 -2.54 -7.09
C PHE A 71 -5.76 -2.65 -7.63
N ASP A 72 -4.82 -3.00 -6.77
CA ASP A 72 -3.40 -3.14 -7.09
C ASP A 72 -2.94 -4.62 -7.03
N LEU A 73 -3.61 -5.48 -6.23
CA LEU A 73 -3.31 -6.89 -6.08
C LEU A 73 -4.58 -7.73 -6.24
N LYS A 74 -4.43 -8.93 -6.81
CA LYS A 74 -5.48 -9.94 -6.90
C LYS A 74 -5.05 -11.23 -6.21
N ALA A 75 -5.84 -11.67 -5.26
CA ALA A 75 -5.62 -12.93 -4.56
C ALA A 75 -6.17 -14.14 -5.35
N ASP A 76 -5.58 -15.31 -5.12
CA ASP A 76 -6.00 -16.58 -5.75
C ASP A 76 -7.37 -17.06 -5.28
N ASN A 77 -7.85 -16.58 -4.12
CA ASN A 77 -9.23 -16.78 -3.65
C ASN A 77 -10.24 -15.82 -4.30
N GLY A 78 -9.80 -14.92 -5.18
CA GLY A 78 -10.64 -13.96 -5.91
C GLY A 78 -10.74 -12.56 -5.29
N MET A 79 -10.18 -12.33 -4.10
CA MET A 79 -10.20 -11.04 -3.41
C MET A 79 -9.39 -9.98 -4.18
N PHE A 80 -9.92 -8.78 -4.30
CA PHE A 80 -9.25 -7.60 -4.85
C PHE A 80 -8.72 -6.72 -3.71
N ILE A 81 -7.43 -6.41 -3.76
CA ILE A 81 -6.74 -5.68 -2.70
C ILE A 81 -6.18 -4.37 -3.26
N GLN A 82 -6.54 -3.27 -2.62
CA GLN A 82 -5.93 -1.96 -2.88
C GLN A 82 -4.71 -1.78 -1.99
N SER A 83 -3.56 -1.50 -2.60
CA SER A 83 -2.27 -1.35 -1.93
C SER A 83 -1.96 0.12 -1.60
N LYS A 84 -1.48 0.39 -0.40
CA LYS A 84 -0.95 1.72 -0.03
C LYS A 84 0.23 1.61 0.94
N VAL A 85 1.15 2.58 0.83
CA VAL A 85 2.17 2.83 1.85
C VAL A 85 1.80 4.10 2.60
N ARG A 86 1.72 4.03 3.92
CA ARG A 86 1.43 5.19 4.76
C ARG A 86 2.21 5.15 6.07
N ALA A 87 3.07 6.12 6.27
CA ALA A 87 3.80 6.27 7.53
C ALA A 87 2.94 6.90 8.64
N THR A 88 2.02 7.79 8.26
CA THR A 88 1.08 8.49 9.17
C THR A 88 -0.33 8.28 8.65
N GLY A 89 -1.32 9.03 9.04
CA GLY A 89 -2.73 8.89 8.67
C GLY A 89 -3.04 8.19 7.33
N ILE A 90 -4.21 7.66 7.16
CA ILE A 90 -4.60 6.88 5.98
C ILE A 90 -5.31 7.75 4.95
N HIS A 91 -4.67 7.92 3.80
CA HIS A 91 -5.15 8.67 2.65
C HIS A 91 -5.29 7.72 1.47
N ILE A 92 -6.47 7.62 0.86
CA ILE A 92 -6.79 6.62 -0.16
C ILE A 92 -7.30 7.20 -1.48
N GLU A 93 -6.97 8.45 -1.79
CA GLU A 93 -7.33 9.02 -3.09
C GLU A 93 -6.61 8.33 -4.24
N GLN A 94 -7.31 8.15 -5.35
CA GLN A 94 -6.74 7.74 -6.62
C GLN A 94 -6.17 8.95 -7.36
N THR A 95 -5.03 8.77 -8.00
CA THR A 95 -4.55 9.71 -9.01
C THR A 95 -4.92 9.17 -10.38
N ARG A 96 -5.95 9.72 -10.99
CA ARG A 96 -6.34 9.36 -12.37
C ARG A 96 -5.89 10.45 -13.35
N ARG A 97 -5.36 10.04 -14.51
CA ARG A 97 -5.25 10.94 -15.64
C ARG A 97 -6.66 11.22 -16.15
N LYS A 98 -7.08 12.48 -16.12
CA LYS A 98 -8.27 12.88 -16.87
C LYS A 98 -7.93 12.72 -18.35
N SER A 99 -8.50 11.74 -19.01
CA SER A 99 -8.46 11.70 -20.46
C SER A 99 -9.24 12.93 -20.96
N SER A 100 -8.52 13.92 -21.51
CA SER A 100 -9.19 14.98 -22.22
C SER A 100 -9.79 14.38 -23.50
N LYS A 101 -11.09 14.47 -23.67
CA LYS A 101 -11.76 14.10 -24.93
C LYS A 101 -11.45 15.09 -26.07
N HIS A 102 -10.58 16.05 -25.86
CA HIS A 102 -10.15 17.05 -26.86
C HIS A 102 -8.65 16.95 -27.06
N GLU A 103 -8.26 16.62 -28.29
CA GLU A 103 -6.89 16.75 -28.79
C GLU A 103 -6.43 18.20 -28.54
N GLY A 104 -5.41 18.37 -27.69
CA GLY A 104 -4.75 19.65 -27.47
C GLY A 104 -4.68 20.13 -26.02
N ASP A 105 -5.43 19.54 -25.07
CA ASP A 105 -5.33 19.91 -23.66
C ASP A 105 -4.31 19.04 -22.92
N ALA A 106 -3.40 19.70 -22.17
CA ALA A 106 -2.47 19.04 -21.29
C ALA A 106 -3.22 18.13 -20.31
N SER A 107 -2.83 16.85 -20.21
CA SER A 107 -3.46 15.88 -19.33
C SER A 107 -3.41 16.37 -17.89
N THR A 108 -4.53 16.84 -17.36
CA THR A 108 -4.65 17.20 -15.96
C THR A 108 -4.80 15.93 -15.14
N THR A 109 -3.83 15.65 -14.29
CA THR A 109 -3.96 14.65 -13.21
C THR A 109 -4.89 15.20 -12.15
N GLY A 110 -5.96 14.48 -11.85
CA GLY A 110 -6.90 14.81 -10.77
C GLY A 110 -6.93 13.72 -9.71
N HIS A 111 -7.14 14.09 -8.45
CA HIS A 111 -7.44 13.14 -7.38
C HIS A 111 -8.93 12.77 -7.45
N VAL A 112 -9.22 11.48 -7.45
CA VAL A 112 -10.58 10.94 -7.50
C VAL A 112 -10.77 10.04 -6.29
N SER A 113 -11.96 10.10 -5.68
CA SER A 113 -12.31 9.18 -4.60
C SER A 113 -12.58 7.78 -5.14
N TYR A 114 -12.28 6.76 -4.36
CA TYR A 114 -12.75 5.41 -4.65
C TYR A 114 -14.26 5.32 -4.43
N SER A 115 -14.92 4.55 -5.30
CA SER A 115 -16.31 4.15 -5.11
C SER A 115 -16.35 2.85 -4.29
N THR A 116 -17.50 2.59 -3.68
CA THR A 116 -17.75 1.28 -3.03
C THR A 116 -17.68 0.16 -4.05
N GLY A 117 -17.08 -0.97 -3.69
CA GLY A 117 -16.99 -2.16 -4.56
C GLY A 117 -15.84 -2.13 -5.58
N GLU A 118 -14.96 -1.13 -5.57
CA GLU A 118 -13.77 -1.13 -6.44
C GLU A 118 -12.70 -2.11 -5.96
N PHE A 119 -12.68 -2.48 -4.68
CA PHE A 119 -11.82 -3.49 -4.08
C PHE A 119 -12.48 -4.05 -2.80
N ASP A 120 -12.01 -5.18 -2.31
CA ASP A 120 -12.55 -5.84 -1.12
C ASP A 120 -11.81 -5.41 0.14
N VAL A 121 -10.49 -5.26 0.06
CA VAL A 121 -9.62 -4.89 1.19
C VAL A 121 -8.65 -3.80 0.80
N LEU A 122 -8.48 -2.82 1.69
CA LEU A 122 -7.36 -1.88 1.67
C LEU A 122 -6.22 -2.42 2.54
N LEU A 123 -5.09 -2.76 1.93
CA LEU A 123 -3.88 -3.19 2.62
C LEU A 123 -2.85 -2.06 2.68
N ILE A 124 -2.42 -1.74 3.88
CA ILE A 124 -1.52 -0.61 4.14
C ILE A 124 -0.24 -1.10 4.79
N SER A 125 0.88 -0.83 4.12
CA SER A 125 2.21 -1.00 4.71
C SER A 125 2.59 0.25 5.50
N ARG A 126 3.00 0.07 6.75
CA ARG A 126 3.40 1.15 7.65
C ARG A 126 4.85 0.96 8.14
N PRO A 127 5.84 1.47 7.41
CA PRO A 127 7.26 1.29 7.73
C PRO A 127 7.66 1.81 9.12
N LEU A 128 6.94 2.82 9.61
CA LEU A 128 7.19 3.43 10.93
C LEU A 128 6.23 2.92 12.03
N GLY A 129 5.47 1.87 11.76
CA GLY A 129 4.48 1.34 12.70
C GLY A 129 3.41 2.39 13.04
N ASN A 130 3.05 2.47 14.33
CA ASN A 130 1.96 3.32 14.80
C ASN A 130 2.28 4.81 14.93
N LYS A 131 3.28 5.33 14.23
CA LYS A 131 3.55 6.77 14.21
C LYS A 131 2.34 7.54 13.69
N THR A 132 1.96 8.60 14.36
CA THR A 132 0.74 9.37 14.11
C THR A 132 1.01 10.75 13.53
N SER A 133 2.23 11.26 13.64
CA SER A 133 2.63 12.57 13.19
C SER A 133 3.47 12.49 11.92
N ARG A 134 3.24 13.43 10.99
CA ARG A 134 4.09 13.58 9.81
C ARG A 134 5.50 14.01 10.18
N LEU A 135 5.66 14.76 11.26
CA LEU A 135 6.96 15.20 11.77
C LEU A 135 7.74 13.99 12.29
N ASP A 136 7.10 13.07 13.02
CA ASP A 136 7.73 11.85 13.51
C ASP A 136 8.40 11.03 12.39
N LYS A 137 7.87 11.12 11.17
CA LYS A 137 8.43 10.44 10.00
C LYS A 137 9.81 10.97 9.62
N TYR A 138 10.05 12.27 9.76
CA TYR A 138 11.26 12.95 9.27
C TYR A 138 12.22 13.36 10.38
N GLU A 139 11.72 13.49 11.59
CA GLU A 139 12.45 13.98 12.76
C GLU A 139 12.77 12.87 13.77
N ASP A 140 12.19 11.68 13.60
CA ASP A 140 12.52 10.53 14.44
C ASP A 140 13.91 9.99 14.09
N THR A 141 14.92 10.65 14.66
CA THR A 141 16.32 10.22 14.56
C THR A 141 16.63 8.98 15.41
N SER A 142 15.63 8.45 16.15
CA SER A 142 15.78 7.23 16.95
C SER A 142 15.81 5.96 16.09
N ARG A 143 15.34 6.03 14.84
CA ARG A 143 15.37 4.92 13.89
C ARG A 143 16.44 5.15 12.83
N SER A 144 17.28 4.16 12.65
CA SER A 144 18.23 4.15 11.54
C SER A 144 17.50 3.94 10.21
N ILE A 145 18.19 4.24 9.10
CA ILE A 145 17.68 3.98 7.75
C ILE A 145 17.44 2.48 7.56
N GLU A 146 18.30 1.64 8.13
CA GLU A 146 18.20 0.18 8.11
C GLU A 146 16.89 -0.29 8.77
N GLU A 147 16.50 0.29 9.91
CA GLU A 147 15.22 -0.02 10.55
C GLU A 147 14.01 0.38 9.74
N TYR A 148 14.12 1.49 8.97
CA TYR A 148 13.04 1.92 8.09
C TYR A 148 12.80 0.92 6.95
N PHE A 149 13.85 0.31 6.41
CA PHE A 149 13.78 -0.67 5.34
C PHE A 149 13.64 -2.12 5.82
N ASP A 150 13.66 -2.35 7.12
CA ASP A 150 13.40 -3.66 7.70
C ASP A 150 11.90 -4.00 7.62
N VAL A 151 11.50 -4.60 6.51
CA VAL A 151 10.09 -4.94 6.23
C VAL A 151 9.51 -5.94 7.23
N GLU A 152 10.33 -6.70 7.95
CA GLU A 152 9.90 -7.57 9.05
C GLU A 152 9.31 -6.77 10.23
N LYS A 153 9.72 -5.52 10.37
CA LYS A 153 9.22 -4.60 11.40
C LYS A 153 8.09 -3.70 10.93
N TRP A 154 7.67 -3.84 9.69
CA TRP A 154 6.54 -3.05 9.20
C TRP A 154 5.24 -3.52 9.82
N ASP A 155 4.42 -2.56 10.21
CA ASP A 155 3.04 -2.82 10.61
C ASP A 155 2.17 -2.88 9.36
N MET A 156 1.44 -3.98 9.18
CA MET A 156 0.46 -4.14 8.12
C MET A 156 -0.93 -3.94 8.70
N ILE A 157 -1.73 -3.11 8.03
CA ILE A 157 -3.13 -2.89 8.39
C ILE A 157 -4.00 -3.28 7.21
N ALA A 158 -4.89 -4.22 7.39
CA ALA A 158 -5.93 -4.58 6.43
C ALA A 158 -7.27 -4.02 6.91
N ILE A 159 -8.01 -3.35 6.02
CA ILE A 159 -9.32 -2.75 6.33
C ILE A 159 -10.31 -3.20 5.27
N PRO A 160 -11.41 -3.89 5.61
CA PRO A 160 -12.47 -4.22 4.67
C PRO A 160 -13.03 -2.95 4.02
N SER A 161 -13.31 -2.99 2.72
CA SER A 161 -13.82 -1.82 1.98
C SER A 161 -15.13 -1.28 2.55
N GLU A 162 -15.97 -2.16 3.06
CA GLU A 162 -17.23 -1.82 3.72
C GLU A 162 -17.05 -0.88 4.92
N ALA A 163 -15.98 -1.07 5.69
CA ALA A 163 -15.65 -0.18 6.81
C ALA A 163 -15.14 1.20 6.37
N LEU A 164 -14.82 1.36 5.10
CA LEU A 164 -14.29 2.59 4.53
C LEU A 164 -15.35 3.50 3.91
N GLU A 165 -16.62 3.09 3.89
CA GLU A 165 -17.70 3.93 3.37
C GLU A 165 -17.81 5.26 4.10
N ASP A 166 -17.86 6.35 3.34
CA ASP A 166 -18.06 7.68 3.91
C ASP A 166 -19.56 7.95 4.10
N PRO A 167 -20.08 7.98 5.34
CA PRO A 167 -21.50 8.20 5.60
C PRO A 167 -22.02 9.56 5.10
N LYS A 168 -21.13 10.46 4.75
CA LYS A 168 -21.46 11.79 4.20
C LYS A 168 -21.48 11.80 2.67
N ARG A 169 -21.00 10.72 2.02
CA ARG A 169 -20.81 10.63 0.58
C ARG A 169 -21.20 9.25 0.09
N LEU A 170 -22.50 9.00 0.02
CA LEU A 170 -23.08 7.71 -0.39
C LEU A 170 -22.43 7.16 -1.68
N GLY A 171 -21.99 5.92 -1.63
CA GLY A 171 -21.32 5.25 -2.75
C GLY A 171 -19.84 5.56 -2.91
N TYR A 172 -19.24 6.31 -1.96
CA TYR A 172 -17.82 6.63 -1.99
C TYR A 172 -17.13 6.26 -0.67
N LEU A 173 -15.84 5.95 -0.78
CA LEU A 173 -14.99 5.70 0.38
C LEU A 173 -14.41 7.02 0.92
N TYR A 174 -13.97 7.01 2.18
CA TYR A 174 -13.23 8.12 2.76
C TYR A 174 -11.98 8.42 1.94
N ASN A 175 -11.73 9.69 1.62
CA ASN A 175 -10.42 10.11 1.13
C ASN A 175 -9.39 10.13 2.26
N ASN A 176 -9.82 10.61 3.43
CA ASN A 176 -9.04 10.59 4.67
C ASN A 176 -9.75 9.68 5.66
N VAL A 177 -9.22 8.49 5.90
CA VAL A 177 -9.85 7.52 6.79
C VAL A 177 -9.66 7.96 8.25
N PRO A 178 -10.75 8.21 9.00
CA PRO A 178 -10.63 8.63 10.39
C PRO A 178 -9.99 7.54 11.26
N LYS A 179 -9.21 7.92 12.28
CA LYS A 179 -8.57 6.97 13.21
C LYS A 179 -9.56 6.02 13.86
N LYS A 180 -10.77 6.49 14.17
CA LYS A 180 -11.85 5.63 14.73
C LYS A 180 -12.28 4.49 13.79
N VAL A 181 -12.07 4.64 12.47
CA VAL A 181 -12.40 3.63 11.45
C VAL A 181 -11.26 2.63 11.33
N TRP A 182 -10.02 3.07 11.16
CA TRP A 182 -8.91 2.17 10.92
C TRP A 182 -8.24 1.63 12.21
N GLY A 183 -8.39 2.35 13.34
CA GLY A 183 -7.78 1.96 14.61
C GLY A 183 -8.08 0.54 15.07
N PRO A 184 -9.33 0.05 14.95
CA PRO A 184 -9.69 -1.33 15.30
C PRO A 184 -8.97 -2.43 14.52
N TYR A 185 -8.37 -2.10 13.38
CA TYR A 185 -7.71 -3.06 12.48
C TYR A 185 -6.19 -3.15 12.69
N VAL A 186 -5.62 -2.32 13.57
CA VAL A 186 -4.18 -2.36 13.89
C VAL A 186 -3.83 -3.69 14.55
N GLY A 187 -2.82 -4.38 14.01
CA GLY A 187 -2.37 -5.69 14.50
C GLY A 187 -3.26 -6.87 14.11
N ARG A 188 -4.27 -6.66 13.25
CA ARG A 188 -5.25 -7.69 12.84
C ARG A 188 -5.23 -7.99 11.34
N ALA A 189 -4.17 -7.61 10.63
CA ALA A 189 -4.16 -7.70 9.17
C ALA A 189 -4.36 -9.13 8.65
N VAL A 190 -3.76 -10.14 9.28
CA VAL A 190 -3.94 -11.55 8.89
C VAL A 190 -5.37 -11.99 9.10
N GLU A 191 -5.95 -11.72 10.29
CA GLU A 191 -7.33 -12.06 10.62
C GLU A 191 -8.31 -11.47 9.58
N VAL A 192 -8.19 -10.17 9.30
CA VAL A 192 -9.05 -9.49 8.31
C VAL A 192 -8.93 -10.12 6.91
N LEU A 193 -7.71 -10.41 6.47
CA LEU A 193 -7.48 -11.01 5.14
C LEU A 193 -8.01 -12.44 5.01
N GLU A 194 -8.09 -13.19 6.11
CA GLU A 194 -8.64 -14.54 6.12
C GLU A 194 -10.17 -14.57 6.28
N GLU A 195 -10.78 -13.47 6.77
CA GLU A 195 -12.23 -13.38 7.01
C GLU A 195 -13.01 -12.81 5.81
N VAL A 196 -12.40 -12.01 4.94
CA VAL A 196 -13.03 -11.43 3.74
C VAL A 196 -12.95 -12.40 2.56
#